data_ce42a44d270fefafe22dc1744937be34
#
_entry.id   ce42a44d270fefafe22dc1744937be34
#
_cell.length_a   1.000
_cell.length_b   1.000
_cell.length_c   1.000
_cell.angle_alpha   90.00
_cell.angle_beta   90.00
_cell.angle_gamma   90.00
#
_symmetry.space_group_name_H-M   'P 1'
#
loop_
_entity.id
_entity.type
_entity.pdbx_description
1 polymer ?
#
loop_
_entity_poly.entity_id
_entity_poly.type
_entity_poly.pdbx_seq_one_letter_code
_entity_poly.pdbx_strand_id
1 'polypeptide(L)'
;MLQRLRKKNQKGFTLIELMIVIAIIGILAAIAIPNFLAYRTKGQNSAAMSAAKNFYNTALAYFSDTTTSTTFVTTSGAPSWTPDPNVDIVGGNLEDNGGVLQFAGGVPMTFSHSGSTTTYTLDVNGNVSAP
;
A
#
# COMPACT_ATOMS: atom_id res chain seq x y z
N MET A 1 -38.62 -31.62 50.23
CA MET A 1 -38.73 -30.22 49.82
C MET A 1 -38.26 -30.13 48.37
N LEU A 2 -39.16 -30.20 47.40
CA LEU A 2 -38.84 -30.13 46.00
C LEU A 2 -38.83 -28.66 45.59
N GLN A 3 -37.63 -28.08 45.37
CA GLN A 3 -37.52 -26.75 44.81
C GLN A 3 -38.05 -26.76 43.37
N ARG A 4 -39.15 -26.08 43.14
CA ARG A 4 -39.69 -25.79 41.81
C ARG A 4 -38.62 -25.00 41.03
N LEU A 5 -37.93 -25.66 40.11
CA LEU A 5 -37.13 -25.03 39.08
C LEU A 5 -38.04 -24.12 38.26
N ARG A 6 -37.96 -22.84 38.54
CA ARG A 6 -38.59 -21.77 37.73
C ARG A 6 -38.07 -21.93 36.33
N LYS A 7 -38.89 -22.46 35.42
CA LYS A 7 -38.63 -22.31 33.97
C LYS A 7 -38.55 -20.82 33.66
N LYS A 8 -37.34 -20.30 33.56
CA LYS A 8 -37.12 -19.01 32.90
C LYS A 8 -37.66 -19.17 31.47
N ASN A 9 -38.63 -18.36 31.10
CA ASN A 9 -39.11 -18.24 29.73
C ASN A 9 -37.93 -17.79 28.87
N GLN A 10 -37.18 -18.72 28.31
CA GLN A 10 -36.20 -18.46 27.29
C GLN A 10 -36.97 -18.25 25.98
N LYS A 11 -37.20 -17.01 25.63
CA LYS A 11 -37.69 -16.69 24.30
C LYS A 11 -36.56 -17.03 23.31
N GLY A 12 -36.65 -18.14 22.65
CA GLY A 12 -35.74 -18.54 21.58
C GLY A 12 -36.06 -17.76 20.31
N PHE A 13 -35.04 -17.51 19.48
CA PHE A 13 -35.22 -16.94 18.15
C PHE A 13 -36.00 -17.92 17.26
N THR A 14 -36.88 -17.39 16.43
CA THR A 14 -37.57 -18.16 15.42
C THR A 14 -36.67 -18.45 14.23
N LEU A 15 -36.89 -19.56 13.54
CA LEU A 15 -36.13 -19.91 12.35
C LEU A 15 -36.29 -18.84 11.25
N ILE A 16 -37.47 -18.25 11.14
CA ILE A 16 -37.73 -17.18 10.14
C ILE A 16 -36.95 -15.89 10.44
N GLU A 17 -36.81 -15.50 11.71
CA GLU A 17 -36.01 -14.33 12.10
C GLU A 17 -34.57 -14.52 11.70
N LEU A 18 -33.97 -15.71 11.89
CA LEU A 18 -32.62 -15.99 11.47
C LEU A 18 -32.48 -15.99 9.95
N MET A 19 -33.46 -16.56 9.23
CA MET A 19 -33.44 -16.57 7.76
C MET A 19 -33.48 -15.18 7.15
N ILE A 20 -34.30 -14.28 7.70
CA ILE A 20 -34.39 -12.91 7.20
C ILE A 20 -33.04 -12.19 7.43
N VAL A 21 -32.42 -12.36 8.59
CA VAL A 21 -31.13 -11.73 8.90
C VAL A 21 -30.03 -12.14 7.93
N ILE A 22 -29.88 -13.46 7.71
CA ILE A 22 -28.85 -13.93 6.77
C ILE A 22 -29.13 -13.51 5.33
N ALA A 23 -30.41 -13.42 4.91
CA ALA A 23 -30.79 -12.93 3.59
C ALA A 23 -30.39 -11.47 3.41
N ILE A 24 -30.66 -10.60 4.39
CA ILE A 24 -30.29 -9.19 4.35
C ILE A 24 -28.76 -9.03 4.34
N ILE A 25 -28.04 -9.76 5.21
CA ILE A 25 -26.58 -9.74 5.23
C ILE A 25 -26.01 -10.17 3.87
N GLY A 26 -26.57 -11.21 3.25
CA GLY A 26 -26.15 -11.68 1.94
C GLY A 26 -26.28 -10.63 0.85
N ILE A 27 -27.42 -9.91 0.82
CA ILE A 27 -27.65 -8.83 -0.14
C ILE A 27 -26.65 -7.66 0.07
N LEU A 28 -26.47 -7.24 1.32
CA LEU A 28 -25.54 -6.17 1.66
C LEU A 28 -24.09 -6.55 1.34
N ALA A 29 -23.68 -7.77 1.66
CA ALA A 29 -22.34 -8.29 1.39
C ALA A 29 -22.05 -8.35 -0.12
N ALA A 30 -23.02 -8.74 -0.95
CA ALA A 30 -22.86 -8.80 -2.39
C ALA A 30 -22.49 -7.45 -3.03
N ILE A 31 -22.94 -6.34 -2.45
CA ILE A 31 -22.63 -4.99 -2.91
C ILE A 31 -21.35 -4.45 -2.24
N ALA A 32 -21.18 -4.73 -0.95
CA ALA A 32 -20.12 -4.14 -0.15
C ALA A 32 -18.73 -4.73 -0.44
N ILE A 33 -18.64 -6.05 -0.66
CA ILE A 33 -17.36 -6.74 -0.83
C ILE A 33 -16.60 -6.26 -2.08
N PRO A 34 -17.17 -6.22 -3.30
CA PRO A 34 -16.44 -5.76 -4.47
C PRO A 34 -15.99 -4.30 -4.35
N ASN A 35 -16.82 -3.43 -3.78
CA ASN A 35 -16.47 -2.04 -3.54
C ASN A 35 -15.31 -1.91 -2.54
N PHE A 36 -15.33 -2.68 -1.46
CA PHE A 36 -14.26 -2.68 -0.47
C PHE A 36 -12.92 -3.11 -1.08
N LEU A 37 -12.92 -4.16 -1.91
CA LEU A 37 -11.71 -4.62 -2.60
C LEU A 37 -11.15 -3.55 -3.53
N ALA A 38 -12.01 -2.85 -4.29
CA ALA A 38 -11.60 -1.77 -5.16
C ALA A 38 -10.95 -0.61 -4.38
N TYR A 39 -11.55 -0.20 -3.26
CA TYR A 39 -10.97 0.84 -2.40
C TYR A 39 -9.66 0.41 -1.74
N ARG A 40 -9.56 -0.84 -1.32
CA ARG A 40 -8.33 -1.40 -0.77
C ARG A 40 -7.19 -1.33 -1.79
N THR A 41 -7.42 -1.80 -3.02
CA THR A 41 -6.42 -1.74 -4.10
C THR A 41 -6.01 -0.30 -4.41
N LYS A 42 -6.97 0.63 -4.44
CA LYS A 42 -6.69 2.06 -4.64
C LYS A 42 -5.81 2.64 -3.53
N GLY A 43 -6.04 2.25 -2.27
CA GLY A 43 -5.19 2.64 -1.14
C GLY A 43 -3.77 2.08 -1.26
N GLN A 44 -3.63 0.82 -1.65
CA GLN A 44 -2.34 0.17 -1.89
C GLN A 44 -1.56 0.85 -3.02
N ASN A 45 -2.23 1.19 -4.12
CA ASN A 45 -1.64 1.93 -5.22
C ASN A 45 -1.16 3.33 -4.78
N SER A 46 -1.96 4.02 -3.97
CA SER A 46 -1.57 5.32 -3.41
C SER A 46 -0.35 5.22 -2.50
N ALA A 47 -0.20 4.14 -1.74
CA ALA A 47 0.98 3.90 -0.90
C ALA A 47 2.25 3.73 -1.75
N ALA A 48 2.19 2.93 -2.83
CA ALA A 48 3.32 2.76 -3.74
C ALA A 48 3.73 4.09 -4.42
N MET A 49 2.76 4.88 -4.88
CA MET A 49 3.02 6.20 -5.47
C MET A 49 3.63 7.16 -4.45
N SER A 50 3.14 7.16 -3.21
CA SER A 50 3.69 7.99 -2.14
C SER A 50 5.11 7.59 -1.77
N ALA A 51 5.41 6.29 -1.74
CA ALA A 51 6.76 5.78 -1.49
C ALA A 51 7.74 6.23 -2.58
N ALA A 52 7.35 6.19 -3.86
CA ALA A 52 8.17 6.66 -4.97
C ALA A 52 8.49 8.16 -4.86
N LYS A 53 7.49 8.99 -4.52
CA LYS A 53 7.69 10.43 -4.31
C LYS A 53 8.54 10.74 -3.09
N ASN A 54 8.33 10.02 -2.00
CA ASN A 54 9.14 10.18 -0.79
C ASN A 54 10.60 9.80 -1.03
N PHE A 55 10.83 8.71 -1.76
CA PHE A 55 12.18 8.33 -2.19
C PHE A 55 12.85 9.46 -2.97
N TYR A 56 12.18 9.96 -4.00
CA TYR A 56 12.73 11.03 -4.83
C TYR A 56 13.07 12.30 -4.02
N ASN A 57 12.16 12.74 -3.17
CA ASN A 57 12.38 13.92 -2.33
C ASN A 57 13.55 13.73 -1.34
N THR A 58 13.67 12.53 -0.77
CA THR A 58 14.78 12.19 0.14
C THR A 58 16.10 12.12 -0.61
N ALA A 59 16.10 11.57 -1.83
CA ALA A 59 17.28 11.57 -2.69
C ALA A 59 17.74 12.99 -3.06
N LEU A 60 16.82 13.87 -3.44
CA LEU A 60 17.12 15.28 -3.71
C LEU A 60 17.71 15.99 -2.50
N ALA A 61 17.12 15.79 -1.32
CA ALA A 61 17.64 16.37 -0.09
C ALA A 61 19.07 15.89 0.22
N TYR A 62 19.33 14.62 0.00
CA TYR A 62 20.66 14.02 0.17
C TYR A 62 21.69 14.61 -0.82
N PHE A 63 21.33 14.71 -2.10
CA PHE A 63 22.22 15.28 -3.10
C PHE A 63 22.48 16.79 -2.89
N SER A 64 21.53 17.50 -2.32
CA SER A 64 21.71 18.93 -1.99
C SER A 64 22.73 19.16 -0.87
N ASP A 65 22.92 18.19 0.01
CA ASP A 65 23.86 18.28 1.13
C ASP A 65 25.25 17.76 0.75
N THR A 66 25.37 17.00 -0.33
CA THR A 66 26.64 16.39 -0.78
C THR A 66 27.11 17.03 -2.09
N THR A 67 28.31 17.59 -2.09
CA THR A 67 28.93 18.22 -3.28
C THR A 67 29.62 17.23 -4.22
N THR A 68 29.56 15.95 -3.92
CA THR A 68 30.25 14.90 -4.68
C THR A 68 29.21 14.02 -5.38
N SER A 69 29.51 13.58 -6.60
CA SER A 69 28.73 12.58 -7.34
C SER A 69 28.49 11.35 -6.47
N THR A 70 27.23 11.09 -6.13
CA THR A 70 26.86 10.05 -5.18
C THR A 70 25.69 9.21 -5.70
N THR A 71 25.79 7.92 -5.46
CA THR A 71 24.72 6.98 -5.78
C THR A 71 23.78 6.83 -4.59
N PHE A 72 22.51 7.08 -4.79
CA PHE A 72 21.47 6.87 -3.78
C PHE A 72 20.83 5.49 -3.98
N VAL A 73 20.97 4.61 -2.99
CA VAL A 73 20.56 3.20 -3.07
C VAL A 73 19.35 2.95 -2.17
N THR A 74 18.36 2.25 -2.69
CA THR A 74 17.12 1.96 -1.96
C THR A 74 17.21 0.83 -0.94
N THR A 75 18.17 -0.10 -1.11
CA THR A 75 18.10 -1.40 -0.41
C THR A 75 19.11 -1.60 0.69
N SER A 76 20.26 -0.92 0.71
CA SER A 76 21.19 -0.99 1.83
C SER A 76 22.24 0.09 1.73
N GLY A 77 22.07 1.14 2.49
CA GLY A 77 23.06 2.20 2.59
C GLY A 77 22.58 3.60 2.23
N ALA A 78 21.33 3.77 1.86
CA ALA A 78 20.75 5.10 1.72
C ALA A 78 20.64 5.76 3.09
N PRO A 79 21.37 6.85 3.34
CA PRO A 79 21.27 7.52 4.62
C PRO A 79 19.92 8.20 4.69
N SER A 80 19.04 7.73 5.52
CA SER A 80 17.77 8.35 5.92
C SER A 80 16.48 8.01 5.20
N TRP A 81 16.42 7.10 4.24
CA TRP A 81 15.15 6.62 3.71
C TRP A 81 14.93 5.14 4.01
N THR A 82 13.80 4.82 4.63
CA THR A 82 13.38 3.44 4.90
C THR A 82 12.14 3.15 4.06
N PRO A 83 12.17 2.14 3.18
CA PRO A 83 11.01 1.76 2.42
C PRO A 83 9.91 1.21 3.34
N ASP A 84 8.64 1.42 2.95
CA ASP A 84 7.51 0.71 3.54
C ASP A 84 7.70 -0.80 3.28
N PRO A 85 7.58 -1.67 4.30
CA PRO A 85 7.80 -3.12 4.14
C PRO A 85 6.81 -3.79 3.16
N ASN A 86 5.72 -3.13 2.82
CA ASN A 86 4.74 -3.62 1.86
C ASN A 86 4.94 -3.06 0.44
N VAL A 87 5.95 -2.22 0.23
CA VAL A 87 6.26 -1.64 -1.09
C VAL A 87 7.51 -2.30 -1.64
N ASP A 88 7.34 -3.03 -2.71
CA ASP A 88 8.43 -3.63 -3.48
C ASP A 88 9.03 -2.60 -4.42
N ILE A 89 10.35 -2.54 -4.46
CA ILE A 89 11.11 -1.59 -5.28
C ILE A 89 12.04 -2.39 -6.18
N VAL A 90 11.93 -2.13 -7.48
CA VAL A 90 12.76 -2.78 -8.49
C VAL A 90 13.36 -1.72 -9.39
N GLY A 91 14.62 -1.87 -9.75
CA GLY A 91 15.30 -0.99 -10.69
C GLY A 91 16.60 -0.41 -10.16
N GLY A 92 17.13 0.54 -10.91
CA GLY A 92 18.42 1.15 -10.66
C GLY A 92 18.42 2.11 -9.47
N ASN A 93 19.61 2.56 -9.14
CA ASN A 93 19.81 3.61 -8.16
C ASN A 93 19.63 4.98 -8.82
N LEU A 94 19.21 5.98 -8.07
CA LEU A 94 19.27 7.37 -8.53
C LEU A 94 20.65 7.94 -8.21
N GLU A 95 21.28 8.57 -9.20
CA GLU A 95 22.61 9.16 -9.13
C GLU A 95 22.57 10.64 -9.48
N ASP A 96 23.36 11.44 -8.77
CA ASP A 96 23.69 12.79 -9.20
C ASP A 96 25.08 12.79 -9.84
N ASN A 97 25.16 13.12 -11.10
CA ASN A 97 26.40 13.24 -11.85
C ASN A 97 26.66 14.70 -12.21
N GLY A 98 27.18 15.45 -11.24
CA GLY A 98 27.52 16.86 -11.44
C GLY A 98 26.32 17.76 -11.65
N GLY A 99 25.22 17.56 -10.94
CA GLY A 99 23.98 18.31 -11.04
C GLY A 99 22.97 17.74 -12.05
N VAL A 100 23.30 16.59 -12.66
CA VAL A 100 22.40 15.89 -13.58
C VAL A 100 21.93 14.58 -12.94
N LEU A 101 20.65 14.51 -12.63
CA LEU A 101 20.06 13.28 -12.09
C LEU A 101 19.88 12.23 -13.19
N GLN A 102 20.30 11.02 -12.90
CA GLN A 102 20.14 9.88 -13.79
C GLN A 102 19.90 8.59 -12.99
N PHE A 103 19.31 7.59 -13.63
CA PHE A 103 19.27 6.26 -13.06
C PHE A 103 20.51 5.46 -13.44
N ALA A 104 21.16 4.83 -12.46
CA ALA A 104 22.28 3.96 -12.69
C ALA A 104 21.94 2.86 -13.72
N GLY A 105 22.75 2.77 -14.77
CA GLY A 105 22.51 1.84 -15.87
C GLY A 105 21.34 2.22 -16.79
N GLY A 106 20.75 3.41 -16.64
CA GLY A 106 19.65 3.89 -17.47
C GLY A 106 18.30 3.19 -17.22
N VAL A 107 18.18 2.43 -16.14
CA VAL A 107 16.95 1.68 -15.80
C VAL A 107 16.12 2.47 -14.80
N PRO A 108 14.89 2.88 -15.14
CA PRO A 108 14.00 3.57 -14.23
C PRO A 108 13.68 2.71 -13.00
N MET A 109 13.41 3.37 -11.89
CA MET A 109 12.92 2.68 -10.69
C MET A 109 11.42 2.47 -10.75
N THR A 110 11.00 1.31 -10.27
CA THR A 110 9.60 0.96 -10.20
C THR A 110 9.20 0.61 -8.77
N PHE A 111 7.99 0.98 -8.41
CA PHE A 111 7.39 0.82 -7.09
C PHE A 111 6.05 0.10 -7.23
N SER A 112 5.85 -0.95 -6.45
CA SER A 112 4.58 -1.66 -6.38
C SER A 112 4.25 -2.01 -4.95
N HIS A 113 2.96 -2.13 -4.61
CA HIS A 113 2.56 -2.61 -3.30
C HIS A 113 2.30 -4.12 -3.39
N SER A 114 2.76 -4.89 -2.39
CA SER A 114 2.63 -6.36 -2.35
C SER A 114 1.19 -6.89 -2.51
N GLY A 115 0.20 -6.07 -2.20
CA GLY A 115 -1.23 -6.39 -2.38
C GLY A 115 -1.86 -5.84 -3.66
N SER A 116 -1.08 -5.28 -4.58
CA SER A 116 -1.54 -4.70 -5.85
C SER A 116 -0.72 -5.23 -7.02
N THR A 117 -1.34 -5.30 -8.20
CA THR A 117 -0.67 -5.67 -9.45
C THR A 117 -0.16 -4.45 -10.22
N THR A 118 -0.47 -3.24 -9.75
CA THR A 118 -0.06 -2.00 -10.43
C THR A 118 1.36 -1.62 -10.03
N THR A 119 2.20 -1.40 -11.02
CA THR A 119 3.58 -0.94 -10.84
C THR A 119 3.69 0.51 -11.29
N TYR A 120 4.33 1.34 -10.49
CA TYR A 120 4.56 2.76 -10.78
C TYR A 120 6.02 2.97 -11.17
N THR A 121 6.24 3.72 -12.22
CA THR A 121 7.59 4.07 -12.71
C THR A 121 7.92 5.51 -12.28
N LEU A 122 9.05 5.67 -11.62
CA LEU A 122 9.63 6.96 -11.26
C LEU A 122 10.57 7.41 -12.37
N ASP A 123 10.42 8.64 -12.85
CA ASP A 123 11.37 9.27 -13.77
C ASP A 123 12.40 10.15 -13.04
N VAL A 124 13.43 10.58 -13.76
CA VAL A 124 14.51 11.44 -13.23
C VAL A 124 14.04 12.84 -12.81
N ASN A 125 12.87 13.26 -13.22
CA ASN A 125 12.27 14.55 -12.87
C ASN A 125 11.32 14.42 -11.66
N GLY A 126 11.19 13.22 -11.08
CA GLY A 126 10.31 12.96 -9.96
C GLY A 126 8.86 12.72 -10.33
N ASN A 127 8.53 12.53 -11.61
CA ASN A 127 7.19 12.14 -12.00
C ASN A 127 6.99 10.65 -11.78
N VAL A 128 5.81 10.30 -11.29
CA VAL A 128 5.40 8.93 -11.05
C VAL A 128 4.24 8.62 -11.97
N SER A 129 4.45 7.66 -12.86
CA SER A 129 3.44 7.21 -13.82
C SER A 129 3.04 5.76 -13.57
N ALA A 130 1.75 5.46 -13.77
CA ALA A 130 1.27 4.09 -13.90
C ALA A 130 1.45 3.61 -15.34
N PRO A 131 1.47 2.30 -15.59
CA PRO A 131 1.53 1.72 -16.94
C PRO A 131 0.31 2.08 -17.77
#